data_69dc455dff0d6d69e10e6a8acabab630
#
_entry.id   69dc455dff0d6d69e10e6a8acabab630
#
_cell.length_a   1.000
_cell.length_b   1.000
_cell.length_c   1.000
_cell.angle_alpha   90.00
_cell.angle_beta   90.00
_cell.angle_gamma   90.00
#
_symmetry.space_group_name_H-M   'P 1'
#
loop_
_entity.id
_entity.type
_entity.pdbx_description
1 polymer ?
#
loop_
_entity_poly.entity_id
_entity_poly.type
_entity_poly.pdbx_seq_one_letter_code
_entity_poly.pdbx_strand_id
1 'polypeptide(L)'
;MPPEPESTPPAPENFHEEREELKRVLSHPEFSRSANLVRFLSYICNKYFDGQTDDIREYSIAVEALGRRESNFDSHIDPIVRVTARSLRKKLRELYKTDWKDHPLQIVLPLGHYVPQFLQRDIAAQMAEDTSLDVAENENSLGGAQSSADPATESNAAHRGILGVRRSTILRLALGLAAAAGVFIAGYFWGTHTTRPEHPTTQAFQWGEPVWSDEFNGAAQQLPDPAKWTYDIGSHDELGNQGWGNGETETYCSPRGANPSGCDPHHPNAFLDGNGHLVLRAERKPDGTWTSARITTRGLKEFQYGRIEARMKLPVGTGLWPAFWMLGSNYLATGWPASGSVTIVENVSLTPRSNGLGPTIVRSTLHGPRYFGANGLWHDFKLPDGGRVDDGNFHTYGIIWSPGMIQFYVDDPANIFFVRDANDLPEGGEWVFDHPFFLVMNLAVGGDWPGNPDATTQSPADFVVDYIRVYKIPTVAAPAIQWQPVEVNAGSSVASVITLHAQDYSGRVHLSCSVEPATAACALAASVVDLSSTLSQDDSLTISTNLFTENGRVVAPAGRYKMTITAATISGDRSQLTVPFEVKGSE
;
A
#
# COMPACT_ATOMS: atom_id res chain seq x y z
N MET A 1 22.34 -24.26 44.53
CA MET A 1 22.23 -22.88 44.13
C MET A 1 20.78 -22.49 44.25
N PRO A 2 20.44 -21.43 45.00
CA PRO A 2 19.07 -20.96 45.08
C PRO A 2 18.72 -20.17 43.80
N PRO A 3 17.43 -20.09 43.39
CA PRO A 3 17.01 -19.36 42.23
C PRO A 3 17.20 -17.85 42.45
N GLU A 4 17.59 -17.18 41.39
CA GLU A 4 17.66 -15.71 41.32
C GLU A 4 16.29 -15.08 41.57
N PRO A 5 16.20 -13.92 42.22
CA PRO A 5 14.92 -13.29 42.51
C PRO A 5 14.35 -12.66 41.21
N GLU A 6 13.10 -12.99 40.92
CA GLU A 6 12.26 -12.29 39.95
C GLU A 6 12.25 -10.79 40.27
N SER A 7 12.62 -9.97 39.30
CA SER A 7 12.58 -8.52 39.41
C SER A 7 11.12 -8.05 39.45
N THR A 8 10.66 -7.69 40.62
CA THR A 8 9.39 -7.00 40.85
C THR A 8 9.38 -5.68 40.05
N PRO A 9 8.32 -5.34 39.30
CA PRO A 9 8.23 -4.04 38.63
C PRO A 9 8.22 -2.91 39.67
N PRO A 10 8.88 -1.76 39.40
CA PRO A 10 8.96 -0.66 40.34
C PRO A 10 7.57 -0.05 40.60
N ALA A 11 7.36 0.39 41.83
CA ALA A 11 6.14 1.04 42.29
C ALA A 11 5.87 2.38 41.54
N PRO A 12 4.60 2.84 41.42
CA PRO A 12 4.16 3.92 40.51
C PRO A 12 4.63 5.35 40.85
N GLU A 13 5.54 5.56 41.77
CA GLU A 13 5.90 6.91 42.24
C GLU A 13 7.09 7.58 41.52
N ASN A 14 7.70 6.98 40.49
CA ASN A 14 9.02 7.44 40.03
C ASN A 14 9.17 7.74 38.54
N PHE A 15 8.12 8.09 37.80
CA PHE A 15 8.21 8.46 36.37
C PHE A 15 8.18 9.97 36.10
N HIS A 16 8.80 10.78 36.96
CA HIS A 16 8.74 12.25 36.83
C HIS A 16 9.53 12.73 35.59
N GLU A 17 10.72 12.22 35.37
CA GLU A 17 11.60 12.63 34.27
C GLU A 17 11.03 12.16 32.93
N GLU A 18 10.51 10.94 32.88
CA GLU A 18 9.89 10.34 31.70
C GLU A 18 8.61 11.09 31.29
N ARG A 19 7.79 11.51 32.25
CA ARG A 19 6.59 12.31 31.99
C ARG A 19 6.94 13.71 31.46
N GLU A 20 7.98 14.33 31.98
CA GLU A 20 8.45 15.61 31.47
C GLU A 20 9.05 15.48 30.07
N GLU A 21 9.77 14.38 29.78
CA GLU A 21 10.27 14.12 28.45
C GLU A 21 9.14 13.91 27.45
N LEU A 22 8.11 13.13 27.80
CA LEU A 22 6.92 12.98 26.97
C LEU A 22 6.28 14.34 26.63
N LYS A 23 6.10 15.22 27.61
CA LYS A 23 5.53 16.57 27.39
C LYS A 23 6.36 17.39 26.41
N ARG A 24 7.69 17.32 26.52
CA ARG A 24 8.59 18.04 25.61
C ARG A 24 8.45 17.52 24.18
N VAL A 25 8.47 16.19 23.99
CA VAL A 25 8.29 15.57 22.67
C VAL A 25 6.94 15.97 22.06
N LEU A 26 5.86 15.89 22.81
CA LEU A 26 4.52 16.24 22.34
C LEU A 26 4.37 17.71 21.97
N SER A 27 5.14 18.58 22.62
CA SER A 27 5.15 20.04 22.36
C SER A 27 6.00 20.41 21.15
N HIS A 28 6.86 19.53 20.67
CA HIS A 28 7.73 19.80 19.53
C HIS A 28 6.92 19.96 18.23
N PRO A 29 7.23 20.94 17.34
CA PRO A 29 6.46 21.20 16.12
C PRO A 29 6.28 19.98 15.19
N GLU A 30 7.27 19.09 15.14
CA GLU A 30 7.21 17.88 14.34
C GLU A 30 6.17 16.85 14.84
N PHE A 31 5.81 16.90 16.12
CA PHE A 31 4.80 16.03 16.73
C PHE A 31 3.45 16.74 16.85
N SER A 32 3.42 17.96 17.34
CA SER A 32 2.19 18.72 17.63
C SER A 32 1.30 18.93 16.39
N ARG A 33 1.88 18.92 15.19
CA ARG A 33 1.16 18.99 13.90
C ARG A 33 0.47 17.70 13.48
N SER A 34 0.77 16.58 14.12
CA SER A 34 0.21 15.27 13.77
C SER A 34 -0.62 14.70 14.92
N ALA A 35 -1.94 14.88 14.86
CA ALA A 35 -2.85 14.42 15.90
C ALA A 35 -2.70 12.91 16.20
N ASN A 36 -2.49 12.09 15.18
CA ASN A 36 -2.33 10.64 15.37
C ASN A 36 -1.03 10.28 16.09
N LEU A 37 0.09 10.96 15.80
CA LEU A 37 1.35 10.74 16.54
C LEU A 37 1.24 11.16 17.99
N VAL A 38 0.59 12.32 18.25
CA VAL A 38 0.35 12.81 19.61
C VAL A 38 -0.51 11.82 20.39
N ARG A 39 -1.65 11.39 19.83
CA ARG A 39 -2.55 10.43 20.49
C ARG A 39 -1.86 9.08 20.74
N PHE A 40 -1.17 8.56 19.74
CA PHE A 40 -0.46 7.27 19.85
C PHE A 40 0.61 7.33 20.95
N LEU A 41 1.52 8.30 20.89
CA LEU A 41 2.61 8.42 21.85
C LEU A 41 2.09 8.67 23.27
N SER A 42 1.10 9.55 23.42
CA SER A 42 0.47 9.82 24.72
C SER A 42 -0.18 8.57 25.30
N TYR A 43 -0.89 7.80 24.47
CA TYR A 43 -1.56 6.58 24.91
C TYR A 43 -0.58 5.54 25.43
N ILE A 44 0.43 5.17 24.63
CA ILE A 44 1.38 4.12 25.02
C ILE A 44 2.22 4.51 26.24
N CYS A 45 2.62 5.78 26.34
CA CYS A 45 3.38 6.27 27.49
C CYS A 45 2.51 6.33 28.76
N ASN A 46 1.26 6.78 28.67
CA ASN A 46 0.36 6.78 29.82
C ASN A 46 0.07 5.36 30.33
N LYS A 47 -0.22 4.40 29.43
CA LYS A 47 -0.38 2.99 29.78
C LYS A 47 0.88 2.41 30.45
N TYR A 48 2.05 2.80 29.94
CA TYR A 48 3.34 2.41 30.55
C TYR A 48 3.50 2.97 31.96
N PHE A 49 3.19 4.25 32.18
CA PHE A 49 3.29 4.89 33.49
C PHE A 49 2.27 4.36 34.50
N ASP A 50 1.14 3.87 34.02
CA ASP A 50 0.09 3.28 34.86
C ASP A 50 0.32 1.78 35.12
N GLY A 51 1.43 1.21 34.64
CA GLY A 51 1.77 -0.21 34.78
C GLY A 51 0.92 -1.15 33.95
N GLN A 52 0.17 -0.63 32.97
CA GLN A 52 -0.75 -1.36 32.12
C GLN A 52 -0.10 -1.73 30.77
N THR A 53 1.12 -2.22 30.79
CA THR A 53 1.89 -2.54 29.57
C THR A 53 1.25 -3.67 28.74
N ASP A 54 0.54 -4.59 29.38
CA ASP A 54 -0.18 -5.68 28.70
C ASP A 54 -1.36 -5.18 27.85
N ASP A 55 -1.85 -3.98 28.11
CA ASP A 55 -2.91 -3.32 27.33
C ASP A 55 -2.38 -2.60 26.09
N ILE A 56 -1.07 -2.46 25.96
CA ILE A 56 -0.43 -1.80 24.80
C ILE A 56 -0.38 -2.79 23.63
N ARG A 57 -1.55 -3.04 23.03
CA ARG A 57 -1.72 -3.95 21.88
C ARG A 57 -2.18 -3.16 20.67
N GLU A 58 -1.98 -3.72 19.48
CA GLU A 58 -2.38 -3.09 18.24
C GLU A 58 -3.85 -2.70 18.23
N TYR A 59 -4.72 -3.59 18.73
CA TYR A 59 -6.16 -3.33 18.85
C TYR A 59 -6.48 -2.15 19.79
N SER A 60 -5.97 -2.16 21.00
CA SER A 60 -6.23 -1.10 22.00
C SER A 60 -5.71 0.26 21.51
N ILE A 61 -4.54 0.29 20.87
CA ILE A 61 -3.97 1.50 20.28
C ILE A 61 -4.89 2.04 19.17
N ALA A 62 -5.40 1.16 18.31
CA ALA A 62 -6.29 1.58 17.23
C ALA A 62 -7.58 2.19 17.76
N VAL A 63 -8.23 1.52 18.69
CA VAL A 63 -9.53 1.92 19.21
C VAL A 63 -9.42 3.10 20.16
N GLU A 64 -8.59 3.00 21.20
CA GLU A 64 -8.54 3.97 22.28
C GLU A 64 -7.69 5.21 21.93
N ALA A 65 -6.59 5.04 21.18
CA ALA A 65 -5.71 6.14 20.83
C ALA A 65 -6.04 6.76 19.47
N LEU A 66 -6.30 5.92 18.45
CA LEU A 66 -6.48 6.39 17.08
C LEU A 66 -7.94 6.50 16.67
N GLY A 67 -8.89 6.21 17.59
CA GLY A 67 -10.32 6.45 17.41
C GLY A 67 -10.99 5.51 16.41
N ARG A 68 -10.44 4.31 16.20
CA ARG A 68 -11.09 3.29 15.38
C ARG A 68 -12.31 2.73 16.12
N ARG A 69 -13.37 2.37 15.37
CA ARG A 69 -14.56 1.78 15.97
C ARG A 69 -14.33 0.33 16.33
N GLU A 70 -14.60 -0.06 17.55
CA GLU A 70 -14.45 -1.45 18.03
C GLU A 70 -15.14 -2.47 17.10
N SER A 71 -16.31 -2.12 16.57
CA SER A 71 -17.09 -3.02 15.71
C SER A 71 -16.46 -3.32 14.35
N ASN A 72 -15.48 -2.52 13.90
CA ASN A 72 -14.97 -2.57 12.54
C ASN A 72 -13.43 -2.60 12.46
N PHE A 73 -12.72 -2.51 13.59
CA PHE A 73 -11.28 -2.53 13.59
C PHE A 73 -10.75 -3.96 13.53
N ASP A 74 -9.98 -4.25 12.49
CA ASP A 74 -9.18 -5.47 12.35
C ASP A 74 -7.73 -5.06 12.11
N SER A 75 -6.86 -5.39 13.04
CA SER A 75 -5.43 -5.07 13.00
C SER A 75 -4.70 -5.69 11.80
N HIS A 76 -5.28 -6.69 11.15
CA HIS A 76 -4.72 -7.33 9.96
C HIS A 76 -5.10 -6.59 8.68
N ILE A 77 -6.25 -5.91 8.69
CA ILE A 77 -6.77 -5.14 7.54
C ILE A 77 -6.33 -3.68 7.63
N ASP A 78 -6.43 -3.08 8.80
CA ASP A 78 -6.07 -1.68 9.03
C ASP A 78 -4.63 -1.55 9.57
N PRO A 79 -3.65 -1.20 8.73
CA PRO A 79 -2.25 -1.06 9.14
C PRO A 79 -1.98 0.23 9.93
N ILE A 80 -3.02 1.00 10.33
CA ILE A 80 -2.87 2.33 10.91
C ILE A 80 -1.91 2.36 12.09
N VAL A 81 -1.97 1.38 12.97
CA VAL A 81 -1.09 1.29 14.15
C VAL A 81 0.35 1.05 13.71
N ARG A 82 0.58 0.12 12.78
CA ARG A 82 1.92 -0.20 12.25
C ARG A 82 2.53 0.96 11.49
N VAL A 83 1.73 1.61 10.65
CA VAL A 83 2.16 2.81 9.87
C VAL A 83 2.45 3.98 10.81
N THR A 84 1.57 4.23 11.79
CA THR A 84 1.78 5.31 12.78
C THR A 84 2.98 5.02 13.66
N ALA A 85 3.18 3.76 14.10
CA ALA A 85 4.35 3.35 14.86
C ALA A 85 5.65 3.50 14.07
N ARG A 86 5.65 3.15 12.77
CA ARG A 86 6.81 3.36 11.87
C ARG A 86 7.14 4.86 11.75
N SER A 87 6.14 5.68 11.53
CA SER A 87 6.30 7.14 11.46
C SER A 87 6.79 7.71 12.79
N LEU A 88 6.25 7.23 13.92
CA LEU A 88 6.66 7.63 15.26
C LEU A 88 8.13 7.27 15.52
N ARG A 89 8.55 6.03 15.22
CA ARG A 89 9.95 5.58 15.34
C ARG A 89 10.90 6.46 14.53
N LYS A 90 10.51 6.77 13.29
CA LYS A 90 11.32 7.63 12.40
C LYS A 90 11.47 9.02 13.00
N LYS A 91 10.37 9.66 13.42
CA LYS A 91 10.39 11.03 13.95
C LYS A 91 11.10 11.14 15.30
N LEU A 92 10.93 10.18 16.21
CA LEU A 92 11.69 10.16 17.47
C LEU A 92 13.19 10.05 17.19
N ARG A 93 13.60 9.17 16.28
CA ARG A 93 15.00 8.99 15.89
C ARG A 93 15.58 10.27 15.25
N GLU A 94 14.83 10.92 14.38
CA GLU A 94 15.26 12.18 13.75
C GLU A 94 15.40 13.29 14.79
N LEU A 95 14.42 13.44 15.67
CA LEU A 95 14.44 14.43 16.75
C LEU A 95 15.70 14.31 17.63
N TYR A 96 16.00 13.10 18.08
CA TYR A 96 17.16 12.85 18.94
C TYR A 96 18.49 12.80 18.18
N LYS A 97 18.49 12.72 16.85
CA LYS A 97 19.71 12.86 16.02
C LYS A 97 20.06 14.31 15.69
N THR A 98 19.05 15.17 15.59
CA THR A 98 19.23 16.56 15.12
C THR A 98 19.03 17.57 16.24
N ASP A 99 17.79 17.86 16.58
CA ASP A 99 17.41 18.98 17.45
C ASP A 99 17.78 18.72 18.92
N TRP A 100 17.72 17.45 19.33
CA TRP A 100 17.96 17.02 20.72
C TRP A 100 19.09 16.00 20.87
N LYS A 101 20.12 16.11 20.03
CA LYS A 101 21.26 15.18 20.03
C LYS A 101 21.97 15.05 21.40
N ASP A 102 21.88 16.08 22.24
CA ASP A 102 22.52 16.12 23.57
C ASP A 102 21.53 15.91 24.72
N HIS A 103 20.28 15.48 24.41
CA HIS A 103 19.25 15.27 25.43
C HIS A 103 19.54 14.00 26.26
N PRO A 104 19.50 14.11 27.60
CA PRO A 104 19.95 13.00 28.46
C PRO A 104 19.02 11.78 28.45
N LEU A 105 17.71 11.98 28.28
CA LEU A 105 16.69 10.93 28.26
C LEU A 105 16.02 10.90 26.89
N GLN A 106 15.83 9.71 26.35
CA GLN A 106 15.22 9.49 25.02
C GLN A 106 14.06 8.50 25.10
N ILE A 107 12.97 8.79 24.38
CA ILE A 107 11.87 7.86 24.17
C ILE A 107 12.18 7.00 22.94
N VAL A 108 12.27 5.70 23.13
CA VAL A 108 12.50 4.74 22.07
C VAL A 108 11.28 3.82 21.96
N LEU A 109 10.80 3.59 20.73
CA LEU A 109 9.78 2.61 20.46
C LEU A 109 10.42 1.42 19.72
N PRO A 110 10.70 0.29 20.40
CA PRO A 110 11.38 -0.86 19.80
C PRO A 110 10.62 -1.48 18.62
N LEU A 111 11.34 -2.21 17.76
CA LEU A 111 10.73 -3.02 16.71
C LEU A 111 10.02 -4.24 17.31
N GLY A 112 8.91 -4.65 16.70
CA GLY A 112 8.16 -5.85 17.09
C GLY A 112 7.12 -5.64 18.19
N HIS A 113 7.18 -4.59 18.98
CA HIS A 113 6.17 -4.26 20.00
C HIS A 113 5.94 -2.74 20.15
N TYR A 114 4.93 -2.36 20.94
CA TYR A 114 4.50 -0.96 21.07
C TYR A 114 4.77 -0.38 22.48
N VAL A 115 5.37 -1.14 23.39
CA VAL A 115 5.73 -0.65 24.73
C VAL A 115 6.91 0.31 24.61
N PRO A 116 6.78 1.58 25.07
CA PRO A 116 7.86 2.55 24.98
C PRO A 116 8.97 2.22 25.97
N GLN A 117 10.19 2.60 25.64
CA GLN A 117 11.34 2.56 26.53
C GLN A 117 11.88 3.97 26.71
N PHE A 118 12.28 4.29 27.94
CA PHE A 118 12.93 5.54 28.30
C PHE A 118 14.39 5.22 28.61
N LEU A 119 15.29 5.63 27.72
CA LEU A 119 16.69 5.24 27.77
C LEU A 119 17.58 6.45 28.00
N GLN A 120 18.59 6.29 28.84
CA GLN A 120 19.68 7.26 28.90
C GLN A 120 20.42 7.27 27.55
N ARG A 121 20.91 8.45 27.14
CA ARG A 121 21.50 8.71 25.83
C ARG A 121 22.51 7.65 25.38
N ASP A 122 23.43 7.25 26.27
CA ASP A 122 24.52 6.35 25.91
C ASP A 122 24.01 4.93 25.56
N ILE A 123 22.93 4.49 26.20
CA ILE A 123 22.28 3.20 25.93
C ILE A 123 21.45 3.27 24.64
N ALA A 124 20.76 4.39 24.40
CA ALA A 124 19.98 4.61 23.20
C ALA A 124 20.86 4.66 21.93
N ALA A 125 22.07 5.18 22.04
CA ALA A 125 23.03 5.21 20.93
C ALA A 125 23.53 3.81 20.55
N GLN A 126 23.82 2.95 21.53
CA GLN A 126 24.22 1.55 21.29
C GLN A 126 23.11 0.74 20.63
N MET A 127 21.85 0.88 21.09
CA MET A 127 20.70 0.20 20.45
C MET A 127 20.41 0.70 19.04
N ALA A 128 20.74 1.95 18.71
CA ALA A 128 20.57 2.49 17.37
C ALA A 128 21.64 1.96 16.40
N GLU A 129 22.84 1.64 16.87
CA GLU A 129 23.90 0.99 16.09
C GLU A 129 23.58 -0.47 15.78
N ASP A 130 23.09 -1.23 16.76
CA ASP A 130 22.64 -2.62 16.56
C ASP A 130 21.47 -2.72 15.57
N THR A 131 20.52 -1.78 15.64
CA THR A 131 19.37 -1.74 14.72
C THR A 131 19.77 -1.28 13.31
N SER A 132 20.90 -0.55 13.16
CA SER A 132 21.40 -0.12 11.85
C SER A 132 22.10 -1.26 11.10
N LEU A 133 22.61 -2.26 11.79
CA LEU A 133 23.18 -3.47 11.18
C LEU A 133 22.07 -4.34 10.56
N ASP A 134 20.95 -4.51 11.23
CA ASP A 134 19.79 -5.26 10.69
C ASP A 134 19.11 -4.58 9.49
N VAL A 135 19.16 -3.24 9.43
CA VAL A 135 18.63 -2.46 8.28
C VAL A 135 19.61 -2.46 7.12
N ALA A 136 20.93 -2.48 7.40
CA ALA A 136 21.97 -2.52 6.36
C ALA A 136 22.05 -3.88 5.68
N GLU A 137 21.76 -5.00 6.37
CA GLU A 137 21.66 -6.32 5.75
C GLU A 137 20.45 -6.46 4.82
N ASN A 138 19.36 -5.72 5.08
CA ASN A 138 18.16 -5.75 4.24
C ASN A 138 18.22 -4.76 3.04
N GLU A 139 19.07 -3.73 3.11
CA GLU A 139 19.30 -2.80 1.98
C GLU A 139 20.43 -3.25 1.05
N ASN A 140 21.40 -4.04 1.52
CA ASN A 140 22.51 -4.56 0.70
C ASN A 140 22.12 -5.74 -0.21
N SER A 141 20.89 -6.23 -0.17
CA SER A 141 20.38 -7.23 -1.11
C SER A 141 19.87 -6.63 -2.43
N LEU A 142 19.88 -5.30 -2.59
CA LEU A 142 19.34 -4.59 -3.76
C LEU A 142 20.30 -3.52 -4.31
N GLY A 143 21.59 -3.81 -4.43
CA GLY A 143 22.47 -2.80 -5.02
C GLY A 143 23.87 -3.30 -5.29
N GLY A 144 24.10 -3.86 -6.45
CA GLY A 144 25.42 -4.24 -6.91
C GLY A 144 25.64 -3.93 -8.36
N ALA A 145 26.19 -2.80 -8.69
CA ALA A 145 27.14 -2.60 -9.79
C ALA A 145 27.51 -1.12 -9.92
N GLN A 146 28.66 -0.75 -9.45
CA GLN A 146 29.35 0.42 -10.00
C GLN A 146 30.82 0.11 -10.22
N SER A 147 31.18 0.22 -11.48
CA SER A 147 32.49 0.32 -12.08
C SER A 147 33.20 1.59 -11.60
N SER A 148 34.47 1.46 -11.22
CA SER A 148 35.36 2.61 -11.28
C SER A 148 36.77 2.19 -11.69
N ALA A 149 37.28 2.90 -12.66
CA ALA A 149 38.56 2.79 -13.29
C ALA A 149 39.71 3.33 -12.42
N ASP A 150 40.88 2.79 -12.70
CA ASP A 150 42.20 3.19 -12.21
C ASP A 150 42.57 4.66 -12.41
N PRO A 151 43.62 5.16 -11.72
CA PRO A 151 44.91 5.18 -12.40
C PRO A 151 46.13 4.84 -11.54
N ALA A 152 47.16 4.37 -12.26
CA ALA A 152 48.48 4.00 -11.88
C ALA A 152 49.35 5.07 -11.18
N THR A 153 50.28 4.64 -10.38
CA THR A 153 51.69 5.09 -10.50
C THR A 153 52.69 4.20 -9.75
N GLU A 154 53.83 4.05 -10.37
CA GLU A 154 55.06 3.35 -10.12
C GLU A 154 55.70 3.55 -8.74
N SER A 155 56.47 2.62 -8.21
CA SER A 155 57.95 2.53 -8.36
C SER A 155 58.61 1.54 -7.38
N ASN A 156 59.45 0.71 -7.97
CA ASN A 156 60.80 0.27 -7.62
C ASN A 156 61.23 -0.24 -6.21
N ALA A 157 61.78 -1.40 -6.31
CA ALA A 157 63.18 -1.82 -6.03
C ALA A 157 63.44 -2.84 -4.90
N ALA A 158 63.86 -3.99 -5.34
CA ALA A 158 65.00 -4.82 -4.95
C ALA A 158 65.30 -5.17 -3.46
N HIS A 159 65.42 -6.43 -3.11
CA HIS A 159 66.70 -7.18 -2.98
C HIS A 159 66.51 -8.63 -2.49
N ARG A 160 67.25 -9.48 -3.16
CA ARG A 160 67.85 -10.83 -2.95
C ARG A 160 67.75 -11.45 -1.55
N GLY A 161 67.46 -12.76 -1.55
CA GLY A 161 67.89 -13.71 -0.52
C GLY A 161 67.54 -15.15 -0.89
N ILE A 162 68.58 -15.92 -1.31
CA ILE A 162 68.57 -17.32 -1.74
C ILE A 162 68.46 -18.21 -0.47
N LEU A 163 67.61 -19.23 -0.46
CA LEU A 163 67.90 -20.49 0.26
C LEU A 163 67.15 -21.65 -0.41
N GLY A 164 67.90 -22.63 -0.85
CA GLY A 164 67.41 -23.78 -1.57
C GLY A 164 66.73 -24.82 -0.68
N VAL A 165 65.61 -25.27 -1.11
CA VAL A 165 64.87 -26.41 -0.54
C VAL A 165 64.79 -27.51 -1.59
N ARG A 166 65.14 -28.77 -1.17
CA ARG A 166 65.22 -29.94 -2.02
C ARG A 166 63.93 -30.26 -2.76
N ARG A 167 64.01 -30.54 -4.04
CA ARG A 167 62.89 -30.81 -4.98
C ARG A 167 61.90 -31.92 -4.57
N SER A 168 62.24 -32.83 -3.65
CA SER A 168 61.39 -33.95 -3.26
C SER A 168 60.31 -33.57 -2.24
N THR A 169 60.51 -32.51 -1.46
CA THR A 169 59.52 -32.05 -0.44
C THR A 169 58.45 -31.18 -1.08
N ILE A 170 58.80 -30.46 -2.11
CA ILE A 170 57.84 -29.58 -2.84
C ILE A 170 56.80 -30.43 -3.60
N LEU A 171 57.18 -31.58 -4.16
CA LEU A 171 56.25 -32.43 -4.91
C LEU A 171 55.19 -33.09 -4.00
N ARG A 172 55.55 -33.45 -2.76
CA ARG A 172 54.60 -34.04 -1.80
C ARG A 172 53.65 -33.00 -1.18
N LEU A 173 54.12 -31.79 -0.98
CA LEU A 173 53.30 -30.66 -0.57
C LEU A 173 52.33 -30.20 -1.68
N ALA A 174 52.77 -30.18 -2.94
CA ALA A 174 51.96 -29.83 -4.08
C ALA A 174 50.84 -30.87 -4.33
N LEU A 175 51.11 -32.17 -4.15
CA LEU A 175 50.10 -33.22 -4.27
C LEU A 175 49.10 -33.20 -3.10
N GLY A 176 49.53 -32.88 -1.89
CA GLY A 176 48.64 -32.73 -0.72
C GLY A 176 47.71 -31.52 -0.85
N LEU A 177 48.22 -30.38 -1.34
CA LEU A 177 47.45 -29.19 -1.61
C LEU A 177 46.46 -29.37 -2.78
N ALA A 178 46.86 -30.10 -3.82
CA ALA A 178 45.98 -30.41 -4.95
C ALA A 178 44.82 -31.35 -4.53
N ALA A 179 45.11 -32.36 -3.66
CA ALA A 179 44.05 -33.22 -3.11
C ALA A 179 43.12 -32.47 -2.17
N ALA A 180 43.62 -31.58 -1.30
CA ALA A 180 42.80 -30.73 -0.44
C ALA A 180 41.94 -29.73 -1.23
N ALA A 181 42.53 -29.11 -2.29
CA ALA A 181 41.80 -28.23 -3.19
C ALA A 181 40.71 -28.99 -3.98
N GLY A 182 40.99 -30.23 -4.41
CA GLY A 182 40.01 -31.07 -5.08
C GLY A 182 38.81 -31.44 -4.20
N VAL A 183 39.06 -31.76 -2.91
CA VAL A 183 38.01 -32.03 -1.93
C VAL A 183 37.23 -30.74 -1.61
N PHE A 184 37.89 -29.59 -1.50
CA PHE A 184 37.21 -28.31 -1.28
C PHE A 184 36.37 -27.87 -2.49
N ILE A 185 36.88 -28.06 -3.72
CA ILE A 185 36.16 -27.74 -4.95
C ILE A 185 34.99 -28.72 -5.14
N ALA A 186 35.15 -30.01 -4.88
CA ALA A 186 34.05 -30.98 -4.92
C ALA A 186 33.02 -30.72 -3.83
N GLY A 187 33.43 -30.35 -2.62
CA GLY A 187 32.52 -29.91 -1.54
C GLY A 187 31.81 -28.61 -1.85
N TYR A 188 32.48 -27.65 -2.49
CA TYR A 188 31.90 -26.39 -2.93
C TYR A 188 30.88 -26.60 -4.06
N PHE A 189 31.21 -27.43 -5.07
CA PHE A 189 30.24 -27.76 -6.13
C PHE A 189 29.09 -28.65 -5.64
N TRP A 190 29.30 -29.51 -4.66
CA TRP A 190 28.19 -30.30 -4.10
C TRP A 190 27.36 -29.49 -3.12
N GLY A 191 27.92 -28.53 -2.40
CA GLY A 191 27.20 -27.59 -1.55
C GLY A 191 26.39 -26.56 -2.33
N THR A 192 26.81 -26.23 -3.58
CA THR A 192 26.08 -25.28 -4.44
C THR A 192 24.98 -25.94 -5.28
N HIS A 193 24.89 -27.29 -5.30
CA HIS A 193 23.81 -28.05 -5.95
C HIS A 193 22.74 -28.55 -4.95
N THR A 194 22.78 -28.15 -3.68
CA THR A 194 21.56 -28.18 -2.90
C THR A 194 20.65 -27.15 -3.54
N THR A 195 19.71 -27.62 -4.33
CA THR A 195 18.61 -26.83 -4.86
C THR A 195 18.06 -26.00 -3.69
N ARG A 196 18.38 -24.70 -3.71
CA ARG A 196 17.66 -23.70 -2.94
C ARG A 196 16.20 -24.00 -3.24
N PRO A 197 15.34 -24.26 -2.27
CA PRO A 197 13.94 -24.40 -2.58
C PRO A 197 13.59 -23.15 -3.38
N GLU A 198 13.17 -23.33 -4.63
CA GLU A 198 12.61 -22.25 -5.41
C GLU A 198 11.52 -21.71 -4.53
N HIS A 199 11.64 -20.45 -4.13
CA HIS A 199 10.54 -19.75 -3.50
C HIS A 199 9.38 -19.95 -4.46
N PRO A 200 8.26 -20.54 -4.03
CA PRO A 200 7.12 -20.68 -4.90
C PRO A 200 6.87 -19.29 -5.47
N THR A 201 6.99 -19.18 -6.78
CA THR A 201 6.62 -17.97 -7.49
C THR A 201 5.20 -17.70 -7.05
N THR A 202 4.99 -16.64 -6.31
CA THR A 202 3.67 -16.15 -5.92
C THR A 202 2.87 -16.09 -7.22
N GLN A 203 1.96 -17.02 -7.41
CA GLN A 203 1.11 -17.00 -8.57
C GLN A 203 0.30 -15.71 -8.43
N ALA A 204 0.60 -14.73 -9.28
CA ALA A 204 -0.09 -13.47 -9.29
C ALA A 204 -1.58 -13.76 -9.38
N PHE A 205 -2.37 -13.13 -8.53
CA PHE A 205 -3.81 -13.24 -8.51
C PHE A 205 -4.37 -13.09 -9.93
N GLN A 206 -5.02 -14.14 -10.45
CA GLN A 206 -5.52 -14.14 -11.83
C GLN A 206 -6.88 -13.44 -11.87
N TRP A 207 -6.91 -12.24 -12.40
CA TRP A 207 -8.12 -11.41 -12.52
C TRP A 207 -9.12 -11.92 -13.58
N GLY A 208 -8.83 -12.96 -14.29
CA GLY A 208 -9.66 -13.42 -15.42
C GLY A 208 -9.69 -12.42 -16.58
N GLU A 209 -10.65 -12.60 -17.47
CA GLU A 209 -10.86 -11.70 -18.62
C GLU A 209 -11.52 -10.39 -18.17
N PRO A 210 -11.20 -9.25 -18.80
CA PRO A 210 -11.85 -7.98 -18.50
C PRO A 210 -13.36 -8.06 -18.85
N VAL A 211 -14.19 -7.54 -17.96
CA VAL A 211 -15.65 -7.44 -18.19
C VAL A 211 -16.00 -6.26 -19.10
N TRP A 212 -15.07 -5.33 -19.27
CA TRP A 212 -15.13 -4.23 -20.21
C TRP A 212 -13.71 -3.79 -20.55
N SER A 213 -13.48 -3.50 -21.83
CA SER A 213 -12.20 -2.92 -22.26
C SER A 213 -12.37 -2.05 -23.50
N ASP A 214 -11.36 -1.21 -23.73
CA ASP A 214 -11.09 -0.61 -25.02
C ASP A 214 -9.59 -0.69 -25.29
N GLU A 215 -9.26 -1.44 -26.34
CA GLU A 215 -7.89 -1.69 -26.81
C GLU A 215 -7.51 -0.71 -27.94
N PHE A 216 -8.37 0.22 -28.27
CA PHE A 216 -8.20 1.27 -29.28
C PHE A 216 -7.70 0.78 -30.66
N ASN A 217 -8.01 -0.48 -30.98
CA ASN A 217 -7.66 -1.08 -32.26
C ASN A 217 -8.52 -0.50 -33.39
N GLY A 218 -7.97 0.40 -34.20
CA GLY A 218 -8.65 1.02 -35.30
C GLY A 218 -7.70 1.72 -36.25
N ALA A 219 -8.23 2.23 -37.37
CA ALA A 219 -7.42 2.94 -38.35
C ALA A 219 -6.95 4.30 -37.81
N ALA A 220 -5.83 4.80 -38.36
CA ALA A 220 -5.37 6.14 -38.04
C ALA A 220 -6.46 7.21 -38.36
N GLN A 221 -6.60 8.19 -37.46
CA GLN A 221 -7.62 9.22 -37.46
C GLN A 221 -9.07 8.74 -37.31
N GLN A 222 -9.28 7.44 -37.05
CA GLN A 222 -10.59 6.95 -36.62
C GLN A 222 -10.95 7.53 -35.26
N LEU A 223 -12.24 7.85 -35.08
CA LEU A 223 -12.74 8.35 -33.79
C LEU A 223 -12.92 7.21 -32.79
N PRO A 224 -12.76 7.46 -31.48
CA PRO A 224 -13.13 6.53 -30.43
C PRO A 224 -14.56 5.98 -30.62
N ASP A 225 -14.77 4.72 -30.21
CA ASP A 225 -16.04 4.03 -30.36
C ASP A 225 -17.19 4.80 -29.64
N PRO A 226 -18.22 5.26 -30.38
CA PRO A 226 -19.32 6.01 -29.80
C PRO A 226 -20.23 5.17 -28.89
N ALA A 227 -20.11 3.87 -28.91
CA ALA A 227 -20.80 2.99 -27.96
C ALA A 227 -20.09 2.95 -26.59
N LYS A 228 -18.83 3.40 -26.54
CA LYS A 228 -18.01 3.42 -25.32
C LYS A 228 -17.76 4.83 -24.81
N TRP A 229 -17.63 5.81 -25.72
CA TRP A 229 -17.16 7.16 -25.41
C TRP A 229 -18.10 8.25 -25.89
N THR A 230 -18.34 9.22 -25.01
CA THR A 230 -18.93 10.52 -25.32
C THR A 230 -17.92 11.63 -25.00
N TYR A 231 -18.26 12.87 -25.33
CA TYR A 231 -17.36 14.02 -25.21
C TYR A 231 -17.96 15.06 -24.29
N ASP A 232 -17.16 15.58 -23.38
CA ASP A 232 -17.42 16.84 -22.72
C ASP A 232 -16.89 17.97 -23.59
N ILE A 233 -17.63 19.08 -23.74
CA ILE A 233 -17.39 20.09 -24.77
C ILE A 233 -17.42 21.48 -24.14
N GLY A 234 -16.51 22.35 -24.62
CA GLY A 234 -16.47 23.73 -24.19
C GLY A 234 -15.48 24.01 -23.08
N SER A 235 -15.70 25.10 -22.36
CA SER A 235 -14.84 25.59 -21.27
C SER A 235 -15.54 25.62 -19.92
N HIS A 236 -16.63 24.88 -19.77
CA HIS A 236 -17.41 24.79 -18.53
C HIS A 236 -18.07 23.42 -18.41
N ASP A 237 -18.31 22.97 -17.19
CA ASP A 237 -19.07 21.74 -16.93
C ASP A 237 -20.59 21.95 -17.10
N GLU A 238 -21.37 20.89 -16.95
CA GLU A 238 -22.84 20.92 -17.09
C GLU A 238 -23.54 21.70 -15.99
N LEU A 239 -22.87 21.98 -14.89
CA LEU A 239 -23.35 22.82 -13.79
C LEU A 239 -23.01 24.29 -14.00
N GLY A 240 -22.28 24.63 -15.09
CA GLY A 240 -21.90 25.97 -15.47
C GLY A 240 -20.63 26.50 -14.81
N ASN A 241 -19.84 25.63 -14.18
CA ASN A 241 -18.56 26.03 -13.60
C ASN A 241 -17.53 26.31 -14.68
N GLN A 242 -17.14 27.57 -14.83
CA GLN A 242 -16.15 28.02 -15.81
C GLN A 242 -14.77 27.42 -15.54
N GLY A 243 -13.98 27.17 -16.60
CA GLY A 243 -12.67 26.51 -16.49
C GLY A 243 -12.78 25.15 -15.82
N TRP A 244 -13.90 24.46 -16.02
CA TRP A 244 -14.19 23.14 -15.42
C TRP A 244 -14.07 23.11 -13.88
N GLY A 245 -14.20 24.28 -13.23
CA GLY A 245 -14.05 24.47 -11.80
C GLY A 245 -12.60 24.51 -11.29
N ASN A 246 -11.61 24.42 -12.18
CA ASN A 246 -10.17 24.38 -11.87
C ASN A 246 -9.38 25.53 -12.52
N GLY A 247 -10.05 26.49 -13.15
CA GLY A 247 -9.40 27.58 -13.89
C GLY A 247 -8.71 27.12 -15.18
N GLU A 248 -9.11 25.96 -15.73
CA GLU A 248 -8.62 25.43 -17.01
C GLU A 248 -8.88 26.41 -18.15
N THR A 249 -7.97 26.52 -19.13
CA THR A 249 -7.99 27.58 -20.16
C THR A 249 -8.23 27.05 -21.56
N GLU A 250 -8.22 25.75 -21.78
CA GLU A 250 -8.54 25.13 -23.05
C GLU A 250 -10.04 25.09 -23.32
N THR A 251 -10.35 24.85 -24.58
CA THR A 251 -11.68 24.45 -25.03
C THR A 251 -11.65 22.99 -25.40
N TYR A 252 -12.45 22.15 -24.72
CA TYR A 252 -12.62 20.76 -25.11
C TYR A 252 -13.53 20.68 -26.35
N CYS A 253 -13.05 19.89 -27.32
CA CYS A 253 -13.67 19.73 -28.62
C CYS A 253 -14.27 18.34 -28.82
N SER A 254 -15.36 18.29 -29.58
CA SER A 254 -15.94 17.03 -30.05
C SER A 254 -15.79 16.94 -31.58
N PRO A 255 -15.49 15.78 -32.14
CA PRO A 255 -15.54 15.57 -33.58
C PRO A 255 -16.98 15.47 -34.10
N ARG A 256 -17.98 15.54 -33.24
CA ARG A 256 -19.40 15.34 -33.56
C ARG A 256 -20.26 16.44 -32.94
N GLY A 257 -21.24 16.89 -33.72
CA GLY A 257 -22.19 17.89 -33.25
C GLY A 257 -21.68 19.34 -33.32
N ALA A 258 -22.34 20.24 -32.59
CA ALA A 258 -21.98 21.64 -32.51
C ALA A 258 -20.75 21.83 -31.63
N ASN A 259 -19.69 22.39 -32.18
CA ASN A 259 -18.46 22.69 -31.45
C ASN A 259 -18.35 24.19 -31.12
N PRO A 260 -17.68 24.52 -30.00
CA PRO A 260 -17.25 25.88 -29.75
C PRO A 260 -16.31 26.42 -30.86
N SER A 261 -16.14 27.74 -30.90
CA SER A 261 -15.15 28.37 -31.76
C SER A 261 -13.74 27.83 -31.47
N GLY A 262 -12.97 27.61 -32.51
CA GLY A 262 -11.60 27.07 -32.43
C GLY A 262 -11.47 25.56 -32.60
N CYS A 263 -12.55 24.80 -32.43
CA CYS A 263 -12.58 23.36 -32.70
C CYS A 263 -12.70 23.05 -34.20
N ASP A 264 -11.91 22.09 -34.68
CA ASP A 264 -11.96 21.60 -36.06
C ASP A 264 -12.37 20.11 -36.07
N PRO A 265 -13.58 19.77 -36.55
CA PRO A 265 -14.03 18.39 -36.61
C PRO A 265 -13.25 17.52 -37.61
N HIS A 266 -12.51 18.12 -38.55
CA HIS A 266 -11.65 17.41 -39.52
C HIS A 266 -10.28 17.06 -38.89
N HIS A 267 -9.88 17.76 -37.84
CA HIS A 267 -8.68 17.49 -37.07
C HIS A 267 -9.07 17.36 -35.58
N PRO A 268 -9.70 16.25 -35.21
CA PRO A 268 -10.23 16.06 -33.85
C PRO A 268 -9.11 15.99 -32.82
N ASN A 269 -9.38 16.51 -31.63
CA ASN A 269 -8.47 16.40 -30.48
C ASN A 269 -8.45 15.01 -29.83
N ALA A 270 -9.40 14.12 -30.18
CA ALA A 270 -9.41 12.71 -29.75
C ALA A 270 -9.54 11.80 -30.98
N PHE A 271 -8.54 10.94 -31.21
CA PHE A 271 -8.49 10.05 -32.37
C PHE A 271 -7.60 8.84 -32.10
N LEU A 272 -7.76 7.78 -32.93
CA LEU A 272 -6.88 6.62 -32.93
C LEU A 272 -5.67 6.87 -33.85
N ASP A 273 -4.48 6.42 -33.41
CA ASP A 273 -3.23 6.64 -34.17
C ASP A 273 -3.00 5.58 -35.28
N GLY A 274 -3.80 4.52 -35.30
CA GLY A 274 -3.66 3.41 -36.23
C GLY A 274 -2.66 2.33 -35.80
N ASN A 275 -2.04 2.51 -34.62
CA ASN A 275 -1.10 1.57 -34.04
C ASN A 275 -1.64 0.93 -32.75
N GLY A 276 -2.94 1.00 -32.52
CA GLY A 276 -3.60 0.47 -31.33
C GLY A 276 -3.64 1.44 -30.15
N HIS A 277 -3.55 2.77 -30.40
CA HIS A 277 -3.61 3.73 -29.32
C HIS A 277 -4.67 4.79 -29.57
N LEU A 278 -5.26 5.28 -28.48
CA LEU A 278 -6.01 6.53 -28.42
C LEU A 278 -5.03 7.69 -28.16
N VAL A 279 -5.24 8.79 -28.87
CA VAL A 279 -4.54 10.06 -28.64
C VAL A 279 -5.54 11.12 -28.20
N LEU A 280 -5.31 11.74 -27.04
CA LEU A 280 -5.93 13.00 -26.65
C LEU A 280 -4.91 14.11 -26.86
N ARG A 281 -5.21 15.04 -27.78
CA ARG A 281 -4.27 16.07 -28.25
C ARG A 281 -4.65 17.44 -27.76
N ALA A 282 -3.74 18.09 -27.04
CA ALA A 282 -3.82 19.51 -26.79
C ALA A 282 -3.07 20.30 -27.91
N GLU A 283 -3.70 21.32 -28.48
CA GLU A 283 -3.14 22.09 -29.57
C GLU A 283 -3.33 23.59 -29.35
N ARG A 284 -2.24 24.34 -29.51
CA ARG A 284 -2.27 25.81 -29.47
C ARG A 284 -2.66 26.37 -30.82
N LYS A 285 -3.68 27.20 -30.84
CA LYS A 285 -4.16 27.88 -32.05
C LYS A 285 -3.35 29.13 -32.33
N PRO A 286 -3.44 29.66 -33.58
CA PRO A 286 -2.69 30.87 -33.98
C PRO A 286 -3.00 32.12 -33.15
N ASP A 287 -4.18 32.22 -32.55
CA ASP A 287 -4.59 33.30 -31.65
C ASP A 287 -4.10 33.11 -30.21
N GLY A 288 -3.39 32.02 -29.95
CA GLY A 288 -2.84 31.69 -28.63
C GLY A 288 -3.76 30.88 -27.71
N THR A 289 -5.02 30.64 -28.09
CA THR A 289 -5.94 29.79 -27.39
C THR A 289 -5.56 28.30 -27.52
N TRP A 290 -6.09 27.46 -26.65
CA TRP A 290 -5.83 26.03 -26.70
C TRP A 290 -7.13 25.23 -26.91
N THR A 291 -7.03 24.20 -27.73
CA THR A 291 -8.07 23.16 -27.82
C THR A 291 -7.53 21.85 -27.29
N SER A 292 -8.40 21.02 -26.72
CA SER A 292 -8.03 19.69 -26.21
C SER A 292 -9.21 18.74 -26.28
N ALA A 293 -9.07 17.55 -25.66
CA ALA A 293 -10.14 16.57 -25.56
C ALA A 293 -10.38 16.13 -24.13
N ARG A 294 -11.67 15.94 -23.83
CA ARG A 294 -12.16 15.26 -22.63
C ARG A 294 -13.23 14.26 -23.05
N ILE A 295 -12.95 12.97 -22.81
CA ILE A 295 -13.85 11.88 -23.17
C ILE A 295 -14.31 11.15 -21.91
N THR A 296 -15.49 10.59 -21.96
CA THR A 296 -16.11 9.95 -20.78
C THR A 296 -17.01 8.78 -21.19
N THR A 297 -17.18 7.82 -20.29
CA THR A 297 -18.18 6.75 -20.45
C THR A 297 -19.55 7.11 -19.90
N ARG A 298 -19.78 8.36 -19.48
CA ARG A 298 -21.03 8.84 -18.90
C ARG A 298 -22.24 8.55 -19.78
N GLY A 299 -23.29 7.94 -19.17
CA GLY A 299 -24.52 7.59 -19.87
C GLY A 299 -24.38 6.38 -20.81
N LEU A 300 -23.18 5.84 -20.97
CA LEU A 300 -22.88 4.65 -21.80
C LEU A 300 -22.48 3.46 -20.94
N LYS A 301 -21.55 3.66 -19.99
CA LYS A 301 -21.08 2.62 -19.09
C LYS A 301 -20.65 3.21 -17.75
N GLU A 302 -21.12 2.61 -16.68
CA GLU A 302 -20.77 2.90 -15.30
C GLU A 302 -20.24 1.64 -14.64
N PHE A 303 -19.39 1.83 -13.65
CA PHE A 303 -18.73 0.76 -12.92
C PHE A 303 -18.91 0.98 -11.43
N GLN A 304 -19.07 -0.10 -10.71
CA GLN A 304 -19.04 -0.12 -9.25
C GLN A 304 -18.22 -1.33 -8.82
N TYR A 305 -17.10 -1.04 -8.16
CA TYR A 305 -16.09 -2.01 -7.75
C TYR A 305 -15.38 -2.71 -8.93
N GLY A 306 -14.25 -3.32 -8.62
CA GLY A 306 -13.43 -4.03 -9.59
C GLY A 306 -11.99 -3.55 -9.63
N ARG A 307 -11.19 -4.13 -10.49
CA ARG A 307 -9.90 -3.57 -10.88
C ARG A 307 -10.12 -2.76 -12.17
N ILE A 308 -9.70 -1.50 -12.13
CA ILE A 308 -9.80 -0.57 -13.27
C ILE A 308 -8.40 -0.08 -13.55
N GLU A 309 -7.94 -0.25 -14.78
CA GLU A 309 -6.59 0.15 -15.18
C GLU A 309 -6.55 0.71 -16.59
N ALA A 310 -5.57 1.54 -16.84
CA ALA A 310 -5.23 2.00 -18.17
C ALA A 310 -3.70 2.05 -18.35
N ARG A 311 -3.23 1.68 -19.52
CA ARG A 311 -1.83 1.74 -19.90
C ARG A 311 -1.59 2.93 -20.81
N MET A 312 -0.73 3.85 -20.40
CA MET A 312 -0.65 5.16 -21.06
C MET A 312 0.71 5.83 -20.91
N LYS A 313 0.95 6.84 -21.77
CA LYS A 313 2.06 7.80 -21.70
C LYS A 313 1.48 9.17 -21.45
N LEU A 314 1.97 9.85 -20.42
CA LEU A 314 1.51 11.17 -20.05
C LEU A 314 2.43 12.24 -20.70
N PRO A 315 1.88 13.29 -21.32
CA PRO A 315 2.68 14.40 -21.78
C PRO A 315 3.22 15.23 -20.61
N VAL A 316 4.40 15.81 -20.80
CA VAL A 316 5.05 16.72 -19.85
C VAL A 316 5.21 18.09 -20.49
N GLY A 317 4.87 19.14 -19.77
CA GLY A 317 5.02 20.52 -20.21
C GLY A 317 4.39 21.49 -19.23
N THR A 318 4.87 22.73 -19.20
CA THR A 318 4.30 23.79 -18.35
C THR A 318 2.83 23.98 -18.67
N GLY A 319 1.96 23.94 -17.67
CA GLY A 319 0.52 24.11 -17.84
C GLY A 319 -0.22 22.91 -18.45
N LEU A 320 0.43 21.76 -18.69
CA LEU A 320 -0.25 20.53 -19.10
C LEU A 320 -0.69 19.73 -17.86
N TRP A 321 -1.91 19.17 -17.93
CA TRP A 321 -2.52 18.40 -16.85
C TRP A 321 -3.28 17.19 -17.43
N PRO A 322 -2.59 16.11 -17.80
CA PRO A 322 -3.22 14.84 -18.14
C PRO A 322 -3.81 14.16 -16.91
N ALA A 323 -5.03 13.61 -17.06
CA ALA A 323 -5.69 12.88 -16.00
C ALA A 323 -6.51 11.70 -16.55
N PHE A 324 -6.46 10.57 -15.83
CA PHE A 324 -7.38 9.44 -15.92
C PHE A 324 -8.05 9.25 -14.58
N TRP A 325 -9.37 9.38 -14.54
CA TRP A 325 -10.13 9.47 -13.31
C TRP A 325 -11.58 9.02 -13.47
N MET A 326 -12.30 9.01 -12.39
CA MET A 326 -13.71 8.62 -12.33
C MET A 326 -14.52 9.68 -11.59
N LEU A 327 -15.77 9.86 -12.02
CA LEU A 327 -16.72 10.76 -11.38
C LEU A 327 -17.99 9.99 -11.04
N GLY A 328 -18.56 10.28 -9.86
CA GLY A 328 -19.77 9.62 -9.40
C GLY A 328 -20.95 9.85 -10.36
N SER A 329 -21.69 8.80 -10.67
CA SER A 329 -22.79 8.83 -11.65
C SER A 329 -23.97 9.71 -11.22
N ASN A 330 -24.03 10.03 -9.93
CA ASN A 330 -25.01 10.96 -9.35
C ASN A 330 -24.60 12.45 -9.43
N TYR A 331 -23.49 12.78 -10.13
CA TYR A 331 -22.90 14.12 -10.20
C TYR A 331 -23.90 15.21 -10.54
N LEU A 332 -24.77 15.01 -11.55
CA LEU A 332 -25.77 16.02 -11.94
C LEU A 332 -26.82 16.30 -10.87
N ALA A 333 -27.04 15.33 -9.97
CA ALA A 333 -28.03 15.46 -8.89
C ALA A 333 -27.44 16.03 -7.60
N THR A 334 -26.19 15.66 -7.28
CA THR A 334 -25.56 15.99 -5.99
C THR A 334 -24.45 17.04 -6.11
N GLY A 335 -23.92 17.25 -7.31
CA GLY A 335 -22.74 18.10 -7.54
C GLY A 335 -21.44 17.49 -7.02
N TRP A 336 -20.31 18.12 -7.37
CA TRP A 336 -19.00 17.80 -6.80
C TRP A 336 -18.74 18.74 -5.60
N PRO A 337 -18.15 18.28 -4.49
CA PRO A 337 -17.51 16.98 -4.28
C PRO A 337 -18.45 15.88 -3.71
N ALA A 338 -19.75 16.12 -3.55
CA ALA A 338 -20.68 15.16 -2.95
C ALA A 338 -20.86 13.87 -3.78
N SER A 339 -20.71 13.97 -5.10
CA SER A 339 -20.69 12.79 -5.98
C SER A 339 -19.44 11.92 -5.83
N GLY A 340 -18.39 12.43 -5.21
CA GLY A 340 -17.09 11.81 -5.20
C GLY A 340 -16.35 11.85 -6.55
N SER A 341 -15.02 11.87 -6.51
CA SER A 341 -14.17 11.56 -7.66
C SER A 341 -12.94 10.77 -7.25
N VAL A 342 -12.51 9.87 -8.12
CA VAL A 342 -11.34 8.99 -7.94
C VAL A 342 -10.36 9.30 -9.06
N THR A 343 -9.32 10.06 -8.78
CA THR A 343 -8.23 10.27 -9.74
C THR A 343 -7.28 9.08 -9.66
N ILE A 344 -7.28 8.24 -10.69
CA ILE A 344 -6.43 7.04 -10.77
C ILE A 344 -4.99 7.50 -11.01
N VAL A 345 -4.78 8.42 -11.95
CA VAL A 345 -3.50 9.06 -12.19
C VAL A 345 -3.70 10.47 -12.74
N GLU A 346 -2.87 11.37 -12.27
CA GLU A 346 -2.69 12.72 -12.83
C GLU A 346 -1.23 13.14 -12.71
N ASN A 347 -0.80 14.02 -13.60
CA ASN A 347 0.52 14.65 -13.55
C ASN A 347 0.41 16.14 -13.88
N VAL A 348 1.13 16.95 -13.13
CA VAL A 348 1.31 18.38 -13.40
C VAL A 348 2.79 18.62 -13.52
N SER A 349 3.21 19.04 -14.68
CA SER A 349 4.60 19.36 -14.94
C SER A 349 5.07 20.57 -14.15
N LEU A 350 6.39 20.65 -13.97
CA LEU A 350 7.02 21.72 -13.23
C LEU A 350 6.62 23.10 -13.78
N THR A 351 6.05 23.92 -12.93
CA THR A 351 6.09 25.36 -13.11
C THR A 351 7.01 25.98 -12.05
N PRO A 352 7.72 27.07 -12.34
CA PRO A 352 8.58 27.75 -11.34
C PRO A 352 7.83 28.26 -10.11
N ARG A 353 6.49 28.25 -10.13
CA ARG A 353 5.62 28.80 -9.08
C ARG A 353 4.74 27.77 -8.39
N SER A 354 4.66 26.53 -8.90
CA SER A 354 3.77 25.52 -8.35
C SER A 354 4.57 24.39 -7.72
N ASN A 355 3.97 23.73 -6.73
CA ASN A 355 4.40 22.43 -6.23
C ASN A 355 4.13 21.32 -7.26
N GLY A 356 4.54 21.55 -8.53
CA GLY A 356 4.40 20.59 -9.61
C GLY A 356 5.14 19.30 -9.29
N LEU A 357 4.60 18.20 -9.80
CA LEU A 357 5.14 16.85 -9.55
C LEU A 357 6.40 16.57 -10.37
N GLY A 358 6.55 17.28 -11.50
CA GLY A 358 7.60 16.97 -12.45
C GLY A 358 7.35 15.65 -13.19
N PRO A 359 8.31 15.26 -14.05
CA PRO A 359 8.11 14.11 -14.92
C PRO A 359 8.33 12.74 -14.25
N THR A 360 8.81 12.71 -13.01
CA THR A 360 9.15 11.45 -12.30
C THR A 360 8.12 11.04 -11.25
N ILE A 361 7.10 11.86 -11.02
CA ILE A 361 6.09 11.66 -9.99
C ILE A 361 4.70 11.72 -10.62
N VAL A 362 3.85 10.80 -10.25
CA VAL A 362 2.41 10.83 -10.53
C VAL A 362 1.64 10.92 -9.22
N ARG A 363 0.41 11.45 -9.28
CA ARG A 363 -0.47 11.57 -8.13
C ARG A 363 -1.75 10.79 -8.34
N SER A 364 -2.22 10.17 -7.27
CA SER A 364 -3.58 9.63 -7.17
C SER A 364 -4.32 10.34 -6.05
N THR A 365 -5.62 10.60 -6.26
CA THR A 365 -6.40 11.44 -5.33
C THR A 365 -7.84 10.92 -5.20
N LEU A 366 -8.38 10.97 -3.97
CA LEU A 366 -9.80 10.82 -3.69
C LEU A 366 -10.38 12.17 -3.24
N HIS A 367 -11.50 12.57 -3.83
CA HIS A 367 -12.26 13.74 -3.38
C HIS A 367 -13.67 13.36 -2.98
N GLY A 368 -14.13 13.94 -1.89
CA GLY A 368 -15.47 13.80 -1.36
C GLY A 368 -15.80 14.91 -0.36
N PRO A 369 -16.96 14.89 0.29
CA PRO A 369 -17.35 15.88 1.28
C PRO A 369 -16.30 16.07 2.37
N ARG A 370 -15.82 17.33 2.53
CA ARG A 370 -14.78 17.76 3.46
C ARG A 370 -13.33 17.40 3.09
N TYR A 371 -13.08 16.60 2.06
CA TYR A 371 -11.75 16.27 1.55
C TYR A 371 -11.70 16.46 0.03
N PHE A 372 -11.58 17.71 -0.41
CA PHE A 372 -11.57 18.08 -1.83
C PHE A 372 -10.59 19.23 -2.11
N GLY A 373 -10.27 19.47 -3.37
CA GLY A 373 -9.26 20.43 -3.78
C GLY A 373 -7.91 20.10 -3.15
N ALA A 374 -7.23 21.09 -2.58
CA ALA A 374 -5.94 20.89 -1.92
C ALA A 374 -6.01 19.97 -0.68
N ASN A 375 -7.20 19.78 -0.10
CA ASN A 375 -7.44 18.90 1.05
C ASN A 375 -7.90 17.49 0.62
N GLY A 376 -7.88 17.14 -0.66
CA GLY A 376 -8.15 15.79 -1.14
C GLY A 376 -7.25 14.74 -0.47
N LEU A 377 -7.69 13.50 -0.44
CA LEU A 377 -6.85 12.39 0.06
C LEU A 377 -5.96 11.93 -1.09
N TRP A 378 -4.74 12.42 -1.12
CA TRP A 378 -3.81 12.17 -2.22
C TRP A 378 -2.54 11.46 -1.76
N HIS A 379 -1.86 10.85 -2.72
CA HIS A 379 -0.52 10.29 -2.56
C HIS A 379 0.28 10.41 -3.85
N ASP A 380 1.55 10.80 -3.70
CA ASP A 380 2.50 10.91 -4.80
C ASP A 380 3.28 9.59 -4.93
N PHE A 381 3.34 9.06 -6.13
CA PHE A 381 4.15 7.90 -6.47
C PHE A 381 5.32 8.32 -7.36
N LYS A 382 6.52 8.08 -6.88
CA LYS A 382 7.73 8.29 -7.67
C LYS A 382 8.02 7.04 -8.50
N LEU A 383 8.12 7.20 -9.81
CA LEU A 383 8.48 6.11 -10.71
C LEU A 383 9.84 5.51 -10.32
N PRO A 384 9.96 4.18 -10.32
CA PRO A 384 11.20 3.50 -9.92
C PRO A 384 12.34 3.79 -10.90
N ASP A 385 13.58 3.60 -10.44
CA ASP A 385 14.81 3.67 -11.23
C ASP A 385 15.03 4.97 -12.03
N GLY A 386 14.41 6.08 -11.55
CA GLY A 386 14.49 7.36 -12.23
C GLY A 386 13.62 7.44 -13.49
N GLY A 387 12.67 6.51 -13.64
CA GLY A 387 11.69 6.50 -14.72
C GLY A 387 10.91 7.81 -14.79
N ARG A 388 10.43 8.14 -15.98
CA ARG A 388 9.71 9.38 -16.29
C ARG A 388 8.43 9.04 -17.04
N VAL A 389 7.39 9.79 -16.80
CA VAL A 389 6.10 9.62 -17.49
C VAL A 389 6.20 9.92 -18.99
N ASP A 390 7.28 10.64 -19.43
CA ASP A 390 7.57 11.05 -20.80
C ASP A 390 8.80 10.36 -21.40
N ASP A 391 9.27 9.26 -20.86
CA ASP A 391 10.45 8.52 -21.34
C ASP A 391 10.20 7.68 -22.60
N GLY A 392 8.98 7.75 -23.13
CA GLY A 392 8.55 6.97 -24.29
C GLY A 392 7.99 5.59 -23.95
N ASN A 393 8.05 5.15 -22.70
CA ASN A 393 7.46 3.92 -22.22
C ASN A 393 5.99 4.10 -21.81
N PHE A 394 5.22 3.04 -21.90
CA PHE A 394 3.88 2.99 -21.33
C PHE A 394 3.96 2.46 -19.89
N HIS A 395 3.25 3.15 -19.01
CA HIS A 395 3.00 2.68 -17.66
C HIS A 395 1.53 2.32 -17.47
N THR A 396 1.26 1.34 -16.63
CA THR A 396 -0.10 0.95 -16.24
C THR A 396 -0.45 1.60 -14.92
N TYR A 397 -1.52 2.37 -14.89
CA TYR A 397 -2.06 2.99 -13.68
C TYR A 397 -3.40 2.37 -13.36
N GLY A 398 -3.61 1.95 -12.13
CA GLY A 398 -4.84 1.26 -11.80
C GLY A 398 -5.24 1.36 -10.34
N ILE A 399 -6.50 0.95 -10.12
CA ILE A 399 -7.10 0.78 -8.80
C ILE A 399 -7.66 -0.62 -8.64
N ILE A 400 -7.67 -1.08 -7.39
CA ILE A 400 -8.50 -2.18 -6.92
C ILE A 400 -9.52 -1.57 -5.97
N TRP A 401 -10.77 -1.57 -6.39
CA TRP A 401 -11.86 -0.91 -5.69
C TRP A 401 -12.87 -1.94 -5.17
N SER A 402 -13.02 -2.00 -3.86
CA SER A 402 -13.95 -2.86 -3.14
C SER A 402 -14.87 -2.04 -2.24
N PRO A 403 -15.95 -2.60 -1.70
CA PRO A 403 -16.79 -1.89 -0.75
C PRO A 403 -15.98 -1.30 0.41
N GLY A 404 -16.10 0.03 0.59
CA GLY A 404 -15.43 0.76 1.66
C GLY A 404 -13.91 0.95 1.51
N MET A 405 -13.27 0.52 0.39
CA MET A 405 -11.82 0.62 0.22
C MET A 405 -11.40 0.80 -1.25
N ILE A 406 -10.41 1.65 -1.49
CA ILE A 406 -9.74 1.82 -2.79
C ILE A 406 -8.23 1.72 -2.61
N GLN A 407 -7.59 0.89 -3.43
CA GLN A 407 -6.15 0.68 -3.47
C GLN A 407 -5.61 1.10 -4.84
N PHE A 408 -4.46 1.76 -4.89
CA PHE A 408 -3.85 2.29 -6.11
C PHE A 408 -2.52 1.61 -6.37
N TYR A 409 -2.22 1.36 -7.66
CA TYR A 409 -0.96 0.75 -8.08
C TYR A 409 -0.44 1.34 -9.39
N VAL A 410 0.85 1.13 -9.64
CA VAL A 410 1.53 1.43 -10.90
C VAL A 410 2.21 0.17 -11.39
N ASP A 411 2.05 -0.14 -12.67
CA ASP A 411 2.58 -1.26 -13.45
C ASP A 411 2.11 -2.64 -13.00
N ASP A 412 2.31 -3.01 -11.74
CA ASP A 412 1.91 -4.31 -11.21
C ASP A 412 0.82 -4.15 -10.12
N PRO A 413 -0.35 -4.79 -10.28
CA PRO A 413 -1.40 -4.78 -9.25
C PRO A 413 -0.96 -5.29 -7.86
N ALA A 414 0.15 -6.01 -7.76
CA ALA A 414 0.74 -6.40 -6.48
C ALA A 414 1.47 -5.24 -5.78
N ASN A 415 1.87 -4.20 -6.52
CA ASN A 415 2.62 -3.04 -6.00
C ASN A 415 1.67 -1.91 -5.57
N ILE A 416 0.88 -2.17 -4.54
CA ILE A 416 -0.01 -1.15 -3.96
C ILE A 416 0.83 -0.08 -3.26
N PHE A 417 0.71 1.18 -3.69
CA PHE A 417 1.42 2.30 -3.10
C PHE A 417 0.53 3.23 -2.25
N PHE A 418 -0.77 3.20 -2.46
CA PHE A 418 -1.72 4.06 -1.80
C PHE A 418 -3.02 3.31 -1.51
N VAL A 419 -3.50 3.38 -0.29
CA VAL A 419 -4.76 2.76 0.15
C VAL A 419 -5.56 3.78 0.92
N ARG A 420 -6.87 3.82 0.69
CA ARG A 420 -7.82 4.58 1.52
C ARG A 420 -9.07 3.76 1.77
N ASP A 421 -9.58 3.90 2.97
CA ASP A 421 -10.86 3.35 3.39
C ASP A 421 -11.73 4.41 4.11
N ALA A 422 -12.95 4.04 4.46
CA ALA A 422 -13.89 4.93 5.13
C ALA A 422 -13.40 5.44 6.51
N ASN A 423 -12.37 4.82 7.10
CA ASN A 423 -11.79 5.24 8.38
C ASN A 423 -10.68 6.29 8.22
N ASP A 424 -10.18 6.49 7.00
CA ASP A 424 -9.15 7.49 6.69
C ASP A 424 -9.71 8.91 6.51
N LEU A 425 -11.02 9.06 6.57
CA LEU A 425 -11.69 10.34 6.31
C LEU A 425 -11.45 11.36 7.43
N PRO A 426 -11.34 12.65 7.11
CA PRO A 426 -11.30 13.70 8.12
C PRO A 426 -12.63 13.78 8.87
N GLU A 427 -12.64 14.45 10.01
CA GLU A 427 -13.83 14.64 10.84
C GLU A 427 -14.98 15.24 10.02
N GLY A 428 -16.14 14.57 10.04
CA GLY A 428 -17.32 14.92 9.26
C GLY A 428 -17.19 14.66 7.76
N GLY A 429 -16.16 13.96 7.32
CA GLY A 429 -16.06 13.42 5.96
C GLY A 429 -17.01 12.25 5.76
N GLU A 430 -17.47 12.07 4.51
CA GLU A 430 -18.35 10.98 4.13
C GLU A 430 -17.67 10.12 3.07
N TRP A 431 -17.73 8.78 3.22
CA TRP A 431 -17.29 7.85 2.19
C TRP A 431 -18.34 7.77 1.08
N VAL A 432 -18.02 8.32 -0.07
CA VAL A 432 -18.96 8.46 -1.19
C VAL A 432 -18.59 7.58 -2.38
N PHE A 433 -17.84 6.50 -2.15
CA PHE A 433 -17.34 5.64 -3.24
C PHE A 433 -18.04 4.27 -3.31
N ASP A 434 -19.20 4.12 -2.67
CA ASP A 434 -19.97 2.87 -2.70
C ASP A 434 -21.22 2.97 -3.60
N HIS A 435 -21.09 3.68 -4.73
CA HIS A 435 -22.10 3.77 -5.79
C HIS A 435 -21.42 3.76 -7.17
N PRO A 436 -22.16 3.68 -8.30
CA PRO A 436 -21.55 3.66 -9.63
C PRO A 436 -20.80 4.95 -9.98
N PHE A 437 -19.71 4.80 -10.71
CA PHE A 437 -18.86 5.86 -11.28
C PHE A 437 -18.67 5.63 -12.78
N PHE A 438 -18.51 6.70 -13.55
CA PHE A 438 -18.10 6.64 -14.94
C PHE A 438 -16.64 7.09 -15.10
N LEU A 439 -15.97 6.62 -16.14
CA LEU A 439 -14.59 6.96 -16.46
C LEU A 439 -14.54 8.32 -17.16
N VAL A 440 -13.50 9.08 -16.85
CA VAL A 440 -13.15 10.33 -17.51
C VAL A 440 -11.67 10.34 -17.85
N MET A 441 -11.33 10.83 -19.01
CA MET A 441 -9.97 11.01 -19.45
C MET A 441 -9.84 12.34 -20.18
N ASN A 442 -8.89 13.16 -19.80
CA ASN A 442 -8.68 14.48 -20.40
C ASN A 442 -7.21 14.91 -20.35
N LEU A 443 -6.88 15.82 -21.27
CA LEU A 443 -5.66 16.59 -21.21
C LEU A 443 -6.04 18.05 -21.01
N ALA A 444 -6.06 18.53 -19.76
CA ALA A 444 -6.29 19.91 -19.44
C ALA A 444 -5.07 20.79 -19.77
N VAL A 445 -5.31 22.06 -20.04
CA VAL A 445 -4.27 23.07 -20.31
C VAL A 445 -4.55 24.32 -19.49
N GLY A 446 -3.58 24.74 -18.70
CA GLY A 446 -3.77 25.81 -17.72
C GLY A 446 -4.52 25.32 -16.49
N GLY A 447 -4.82 26.22 -15.59
CA GLY A 447 -5.55 25.97 -14.37
C GLY A 447 -4.83 26.42 -13.12
N ASP A 448 -5.55 26.37 -12.01
CA ASP A 448 -5.08 26.88 -10.71
C ASP A 448 -3.86 26.11 -10.20
N TRP A 449 -3.77 24.83 -10.53
CA TRP A 449 -2.65 23.99 -10.09
C TRP A 449 -1.49 23.94 -11.09
N PRO A 450 -1.67 23.59 -12.38
CA PRO A 450 -0.55 23.55 -13.33
C PRO A 450 -0.03 24.93 -13.69
N GLY A 451 -0.80 25.99 -13.48
CA GLY A 451 -0.53 27.32 -14.00
C GLY A 451 -0.75 27.41 -15.52
N ASN A 452 -0.51 28.57 -16.09
CA ASN A 452 -0.70 28.79 -17.51
C ASN A 452 0.42 28.15 -18.36
N PRO A 453 0.12 27.65 -19.56
CA PRO A 453 1.14 27.24 -20.51
C PRO A 453 1.98 28.48 -20.93
N ASP A 454 3.23 28.24 -21.26
CA ASP A 454 4.18 29.27 -21.69
C ASP A 454 4.77 28.98 -23.09
N ALA A 455 5.81 29.72 -23.47
CA ALA A 455 6.46 29.55 -24.77
C ALA A 455 7.21 28.21 -24.89
N THR A 456 7.50 27.54 -23.80
CA THR A 456 8.16 26.22 -23.76
C THR A 456 7.17 25.06 -23.79
N THR A 457 5.88 25.33 -23.60
CA THR A 457 4.83 24.30 -23.67
C THR A 457 4.71 23.78 -25.10
N GLN A 458 4.98 22.49 -25.26
CA GLN A 458 4.95 21.86 -26.59
C GLN A 458 3.53 21.84 -27.16
N SER A 459 3.40 22.13 -28.45
CA SER A 459 2.15 22.04 -29.20
C SER A 459 2.43 21.45 -30.58
N PRO A 460 1.72 20.37 -31.00
CA PRO A 460 0.75 19.64 -30.21
C PRO A 460 1.40 18.85 -29.05
N ALA A 461 0.64 18.62 -27.99
CA ALA A 461 0.98 17.71 -26.90
C ALA A 461 0.00 16.54 -26.86
N ASP A 462 0.51 15.32 -26.82
CA ASP A 462 -0.28 14.11 -26.96
C ASP A 462 -0.27 13.29 -25.66
N PHE A 463 -1.45 13.01 -25.12
CA PHE A 463 -1.70 12.02 -24.10
C PHE A 463 -2.11 10.72 -24.81
N VAL A 464 -1.27 9.69 -24.72
CA VAL A 464 -1.41 8.47 -25.52
C VAL A 464 -1.81 7.30 -24.64
N VAL A 465 -2.86 6.57 -25.02
CA VAL A 465 -3.43 5.47 -24.25
C VAL A 465 -3.44 4.21 -25.10
N ASP A 466 -2.82 3.14 -24.57
CA ASP A 466 -2.74 1.82 -25.22
C ASP A 466 -4.04 1.03 -24.97
N TYR A 467 -4.46 0.91 -23.71
CA TYR A 467 -5.73 0.28 -23.39
C TYR A 467 -6.33 0.82 -22.09
N ILE A 468 -7.64 0.56 -21.93
CA ILE A 468 -8.35 0.64 -20.66
C ILE A 468 -9.06 -0.69 -20.43
N ARG A 469 -8.91 -1.25 -19.23
CA ARG A 469 -9.51 -2.54 -18.89
C ARG A 469 -10.17 -2.47 -17.51
N VAL A 470 -11.35 -3.06 -17.42
CA VAL A 470 -12.09 -3.20 -16.17
C VAL A 470 -12.33 -4.68 -15.92
N TYR A 471 -11.90 -5.13 -14.76
CA TYR A 471 -12.05 -6.51 -14.32
C TYR A 471 -13.04 -6.55 -13.17
N LYS A 472 -13.91 -7.54 -13.18
CA LYS A 472 -14.74 -7.80 -12.00
C LYS A 472 -13.83 -8.30 -10.88
N ILE A 473 -14.10 -7.87 -9.64
CA ILE A 473 -13.52 -8.57 -8.50
C ILE A 473 -14.00 -10.01 -8.62
N PRO A 474 -13.10 -11.01 -8.68
CA PRO A 474 -13.52 -12.38 -8.77
C PRO A 474 -14.44 -12.70 -7.59
N THR A 475 -15.71 -13.01 -7.88
CA THR A 475 -16.59 -13.66 -6.92
C THR A 475 -16.11 -15.10 -6.86
N VAL A 476 -15.18 -15.34 -5.98
CA VAL A 476 -14.72 -16.70 -5.76
C VAL A 476 -15.60 -17.27 -4.68
N ALA A 477 -16.08 -18.47 -4.90
CA ALA A 477 -16.67 -19.25 -3.84
C ALA A 477 -15.65 -19.26 -2.68
N ALA A 478 -16.02 -18.69 -1.54
CA ALA A 478 -15.13 -18.65 -0.40
C ALA A 478 -14.66 -20.08 -0.10
N PRO A 479 -13.39 -20.29 0.26
CA PRO A 479 -12.81 -21.61 0.40
C PRO A 479 -13.65 -22.46 1.33
N ALA A 480 -13.86 -23.72 0.96
CA ALA A 480 -14.56 -24.65 1.82
C ALA A 480 -13.75 -24.92 3.09
N ILE A 481 -14.44 -24.90 4.22
CA ILE A 481 -13.83 -25.13 5.52
C ILE A 481 -14.17 -26.55 5.96
N GLN A 482 -13.15 -27.33 6.29
CA GLN A 482 -13.32 -28.62 6.98
C GLN A 482 -12.77 -28.52 8.39
N TRP A 483 -13.42 -29.19 9.34
CA TRP A 483 -13.03 -29.22 10.74
C TRP A 483 -13.04 -30.64 11.27
N GLN A 484 -12.05 -30.96 12.12
CA GLN A 484 -12.00 -32.24 12.82
C GLN A 484 -12.65 -32.09 14.20
N PRO A 485 -13.74 -32.84 14.50
CA PRO A 485 -14.43 -32.78 15.78
C PRO A 485 -13.52 -33.14 16.96
N VAL A 486 -13.65 -32.39 18.04
CA VAL A 486 -12.93 -32.65 19.29
C VAL A 486 -13.88 -32.64 20.48
N GLU A 487 -13.52 -33.36 21.52
CA GLU A 487 -14.19 -33.32 22.82
C GLU A 487 -13.47 -32.35 23.75
N VAL A 488 -14.22 -31.49 24.44
CA VAL A 488 -13.66 -30.47 25.33
C VAL A 488 -14.21 -30.64 26.73
N ASN A 489 -13.34 -30.77 27.74
CA ASN A 489 -13.77 -30.79 29.13
C ASN A 489 -13.95 -29.36 29.67
N ALA A 490 -14.88 -29.18 30.59
CA ALA A 490 -15.09 -27.92 31.28
C ALA A 490 -13.80 -27.45 32.00
N GLY A 491 -13.44 -26.18 31.80
CA GLY A 491 -12.23 -25.58 32.37
C GLY A 491 -10.92 -25.93 31.66
N SER A 492 -10.98 -26.56 30.47
CA SER A 492 -9.82 -26.95 29.67
C SER A 492 -9.74 -26.20 28.34
N SER A 493 -8.65 -26.42 27.63
CA SER A 493 -8.49 -26.01 26.22
C SER A 493 -8.05 -27.20 25.38
N VAL A 494 -8.52 -27.26 24.15
CA VAL A 494 -8.16 -28.33 23.22
C VAL A 494 -7.79 -27.70 21.87
N ALA A 495 -6.73 -28.21 21.24
CA ALA A 495 -6.36 -27.87 19.90
C ALA A 495 -7.05 -28.80 18.88
N SER A 496 -7.45 -28.24 17.77
CA SER A 496 -7.99 -28.93 16.60
C SER A 496 -7.38 -28.36 15.33
N VAL A 497 -7.68 -28.97 14.20
CA VAL A 497 -7.23 -28.51 12.89
C VAL A 497 -8.44 -28.15 12.06
N ILE A 498 -8.36 -27.00 11.38
CA ILE A 498 -9.23 -26.65 10.26
C ILE A 498 -8.43 -26.72 8.98
N THR A 499 -9.06 -27.24 7.93
CA THR A 499 -8.47 -27.27 6.59
C THR A 499 -9.31 -26.39 5.67
N LEU A 500 -8.65 -25.46 5.00
CA LEU A 500 -9.25 -24.61 3.98
C LEU A 500 -8.96 -25.21 2.61
N HIS A 501 -9.99 -25.43 1.81
CA HIS A 501 -9.86 -25.89 0.43
C HIS A 501 -10.13 -24.72 -0.51
N ALA A 502 -9.14 -24.38 -1.32
CA ALA A 502 -9.19 -23.21 -2.21
C ALA A 502 -10.32 -23.26 -3.24
N GLN A 503 -10.78 -24.46 -3.63
CA GLN A 503 -11.70 -24.61 -4.76
C GLN A 503 -11.19 -23.82 -5.97
N ASP A 504 -11.90 -22.78 -6.40
CA ASP A 504 -11.48 -21.89 -7.49
C ASP A 504 -10.88 -20.56 -6.97
N TYR A 505 -10.53 -20.47 -5.67
CA TYR A 505 -9.96 -19.28 -5.05
C TYR A 505 -8.43 -19.33 -5.03
N SER A 506 -7.80 -18.18 -5.36
CA SER A 506 -6.37 -17.96 -5.17
C SER A 506 -6.18 -16.60 -4.50
N GLY A 507 -5.55 -16.57 -3.34
CA GLY A 507 -5.27 -15.34 -2.62
C GLY A 507 -5.39 -15.47 -1.10
N ARG A 508 -5.37 -14.34 -0.41
CA ARG A 508 -5.44 -14.28 1.04
C ARG A 508 -6.88 -14.38 1.53
N VAL A 509 -7.07 -15.18 2.57
CA VAL A 509 -8.35 -15.43 3.22
C VAL A 509 -8.23 -15.00 4.69
N HIS A 510 -9.14 -14.16 5.14
CA HIS A 510 -9.26 -13.79 6.53
C HIS A 510 -10.11 -14.81 7.27
N LEU A 511 -9.57 -15.33 8.39
CA LEU A 511 -10.24 -16.29 9.23
C LEU A 511 -10.68 -15.64 10.53
N SER A 512 -11.91 -15.96 10.93
CA SER A 512 -12.42 -15.63 12.26
C SER A 512 -13.24 -16.78 12.80
N CYS A 513 -13.34 -16.87 14.13
CA CYS A 513 -14.21 -17.84 14.76
C CYS A 513 -14.98 -17.21 15.94
N SER A 514 -16.15 -17.76 16.22
CA SER A 514 -16.98 -17.40 17.36
C SER A 514 -17.63 -18.63 17.98
N VAL A 515 -17.96 -18.57 19.27
CA VAL A 515 -18.64 -19.65 20.00
C VAL A 515 -19.89 -19.11 20.67
N GLU A 516 -20.97 -19.86 20.59
CA GLU A 516 -22.24 -19.60 21.29
C GLU A 516 -22.65 -20.81 22.14
N PRO A 517 -23.01 -20.60 23.42
CA PRO A 517 -22.95 -19.33 24.16
C PRO A 517 -21.51 -18.87 24.44
N ALA A 518 -21.33 -17.56 24.66
CA ALA A 518 -20.04 -16.89 24.85
C ALA A 518 -19.30 -17.22 26.18
N THR A 519 -19.65 -18.32 26.81
CA THR A 519 -18.94 -18.88 27.97
C THR A 519 -17.76 -19.77 27.56
N ALA A 520 -17.60 -20.04 26.28
CA ALA A 520 -16.42 -20.66 25.67
C ALA A 520 -15.93 -19.76 24.56
N ALA A 521 -14.67 -19.91 24.14
CA ALA A 521 -14.07 -19.15 23.06
C ALA A 521 -13.30 -20.06 22.10
N CYS A 522 -13.05 -19.56 20.91
CA CYS A 522 -12.15 -20.15 19.94
C CYS A 522 -11.08 -19.14 19.52
N ALA A 523 -9.90 -19.64 19.21
CA ALA A 523 -8.78 -18.87 18.68
C ALA A 523 -8.14 -19.63 17.51
N LEU A 524 -7.83 -18.92 16.45
CA LEU A 524 -7.11 -19.42 15.27
C LEU A 524 -5.64 -19.05 15.39
N ALA A 525 -4.74 -19.93 14.98
CA ALA A 525 -3.30 -19.66 15.01
C ALA A 525 -2.92 -18.59 13.96
N ALA A 526 -3.58 -18.63 12.80
CA ALA A 526 -3.47 -17.58 11.80
C ALA A 526 -4.83 -16.95 11.54
N SER A 527 -4.90 -15.62 11.59
CA SER A 527 -6.10 -14.87 11.16
C SER A 527 -6.12 -14.60 9.65
N VAL A 528 -5.00 -14.88 8.97
CA VAL A 528 -4.88 -14.77 7.50
C VAL A 528 -4.15 -15.98 6.98
N VAL A 529 -4.74 -16.66 6.00
CA VAL A 529 -4.18 -17.80 5.28
C VAL A 529 -4.01 -17.42 3.82
N ASP A 530 -2.87 -17.76 3.23
CA ASP A 530 -2.59 -17.48 1.82
C ASP A 530 -2.77 -18.75 0.98
N LEU A 531 -3.81 -18.77 0.15
CA LEU A 531 -4.14 -19.87 -0.76
C LEU A 531 -3.65 -19.60 -2.20
N SER A 532 -2.74 -18.63 -2.40
CA SER A 532 -2.23 -18.28 -3.75
C SER A 532 -1.46 -19.40 -4.40
N SER A 533 -0.83 -20.29 -3.62
CA SER A 533 0.07 -21.33 -4.11
C SER A 533 -0.35 -22.76 -3.75
N THR A 534 -1.45 -22.92 -3.00
CA THR A 534 -1.90 -24.23 -2.51
C THR A 534 -3.38 -24.44 -2.73
N LEU A 535 -3.79 -25.68 -3.06
CA LEU A 535 -5.20 -26.07 -3.17
C LEU A 535 -5.86 -26.28 -1.80
N SER A 536 -5.07 -26.46 -0.75
CA SER A 536 -5.55 -26.56 0.62
C SER A 536 -4.48 -26.14 1.61
N GLN A 537 -4.88 -25.60 2.74
CA GLN A 537 -4.01 -25.24 3.85
C GLN A 537 -4.67 -25.52 5.18
N ASP A 538 -3.89 -26.08 6.09
CA ASP A 538 -4.31 -26.31 7.46
C ASP A 538 -3.97 -25.12 8.34
N ASP A 539 -4.86 -24.81 9.29
CA ASP A 539 -4.60 -23.89 10.40
C ASP A 539 -5.00 -24.53 11.72
N SER A 540 -4.33 -24.13 12.80
CA SER A 540 -4.61 -24.63 14.13
C SER A 540 -5.70 -23.79 14.80
N LEU A 541 -6.71 -24.48 15.32
CA LEU A 541 -7.82 -23.91 16.05
C LEU A 541 -7.77 -24.37 17.50
N THR A 542 -7.79 -23.43 18.44
CA THR A 542 -7.90 -23.73 19.88
C THR A 542 -9.31 -23.42 20.38
N ILE A 543 -9.97 -24.36 21.02
CA ILE A 543 -11.23 -24.15 21.74
C ILE A 543 -10.92 -24.09 23.22
N SER A 544 -11.33 -23.02 23.90
CA SER A 544 -11.13 -22.83 25.33
C SER A 544 -12.47 -22.75 26.06
N THR A 545 -12.62 -23.56 27.08
CA THR A 545 -13.77 -23.56 28.00
C THR A 545 -13.43 -22.91 29.35
N ASN A 546 -12.28 -22.24 29.40
CA ASN A 546 -11.77 -21.52 30.55
C ASN A 546 -11.41 -20.09 30.12
N LEU A 547 -12.28 -19.15 30.43
CA LEU A 547 -12.12 -17.75 30.03
C LEU A 547 -11.75 -16.89 31.23
N PHE A 548 -10.89 -15.92 31.00
CA PHE A 548 -10.61 -14.85 31.95
C PHE A 548 -11.33 -13.57 31.46
N THR A 549 -12.27 -13.08 32.24
CA THR A 549 -13.02 -11.86 31.99
C THR A 549 -12.68 -10.82 33.05
N GLU A 550 -13.07 -9.58 32.86
CA GLU A 550 -12.94 -8.51 33.87
C GLU A 550 -13.57 -8.88 35.23
N ASN A 551 -14.56 -9.78 35.22
CA ASN A 551 -15.25 -10.27 36.40
C ASN A 551 -14.64 -11.56 36.99
N GLY A 552 -13.47 -11.98 36.50
CA GLY A 552 -12.76 -13.16 36.94
C GLY A 552 -12.82 -14.32 35.95
N ARG A 553 -12.44 -15.51 36.47
CA ARG A 553 -12.40 -16.74 35.68
C ARG A 553 -13.81 -17.29 35.46
N VAL A 554 -14.17 -17.53 34.20
CA VAL A 554 -15.42 -18.18 33.78
C VAL A 554 -15.09 -19.55 33.20
N VAL A 555 -15.64 -20.58 33.78
CA VAL A 555 -15.56 -21.97 33.26
C VAL A 555 -16.86 -22.27 32.53
N ALA A 556 -16.76 -22.67 31.26
CA ALA A 556 -17.91 -23.02 30.45
C ALA A 556 -18.65 -24.22 31.11
N PRO A 557 -19.96 -24.13 31.35
CA PRO A 557 -20.73 -25.23 31.88
C PRO A 557 -20.80 -26.38 30.86
N ALA A 558 -20.99 -27.62 31.39
CA ALA A 558 -21.25 -28.77 30.54
C ALA A 558 -22.52 -28.55 29.72
N GLY A 559 -22.45 -28.88 28.43
CA GLY A 559 -23.58 -28.66 27.53
C GLY A 559 -23.17 -28.56 26.06
N ARG A 560 -24.16 -28.22 25.22
CA ARG A 560 -23.97 -28.08 23.78
C ARG A 560 -23.65 -26.65 23.42
N TYR A 561 -22.64 -26.51 22.58
CA TYR A 561 -22.13 -25.24 22.05
C TYR A 561 -22.16 -25.27 20.52
N LYS A 562 -22.20 -24.10 19.94
CA LYS A 562 -22.02 -23.90 18.50
C LYS A 562 -20.76 -23.09 18.26
N MET A 563 -19.90 -23.57 17.39
CA MET A 563 -18.76 -22.80 16.87
C MET A 563 -19.02 -22.43 15.43
N THR A 564 -18.81 -21.17 15.08
CA THR A 564 -18.87 -20.68 13.72
C THR A 564 -17.48 -20.21 13.31
N ILE A 565 -16.94 -20.83 12.25
CA ILE A 565 -15.69 -20.43 11.61
C ILE A 565 -16.08 -19.71 10.31
N THR A 566 -15.53 -18.53 10.09
CA THR A 566 -15.76 -17.73 8.89
C THR A 566 -14.45 -17.54 8.15
N ALA A 567 -14.44 -17.86 6.86
CA ALA A 567 -13.39 -17.52 5.93
C ALA A 567 -13.91 -16.42 5.00
N ALA A 568 -13.26 -15.27 5.00
CA ALA A 568 -13.62 -14.10 4.18
C ALA A 568 -12.50 -13.80 3.19
N THR A 569 -12.85 -13.64 1.93
CA THR A 569 -11.93 -13.19 0.88
C THR A 569 -11.76 -11.68 0.94
N ILE A 570 -10.72 -11.15 0.30
CA ILE A 570 -10.52 -9.70 0.18
C ILE A 570 -11.66 -9.00 -0.58
N SER A 571 -12.43 -9.73 -1.38
CA SER A 571 -13.64 -9.25 -2.06
C SER A 571 -14.88 -9.19 -1.16
N GLY A 572 -14.77 -9.66 0.08
CA GLY A 572 -15.88 -9.69 1.04
C GLY A 572 -16.77 -10.94 0.92
N ASP A 573 -16.49 -11.86 -0.02
CA ASP A 573 -17.19 -13.15 -0.09
C ASP A 573 -16.85 -13.99 1.14
N ARG A 574 -17.85 -14.67 1.70
CA ARG A 574 -17.70 -15.40 2.95
C ARG A 574 -18.17 -16.84 2.81
N SER A 575 -17.37 -17.76 3.33
CA SER A 575 -17.78 -19.11 3.65
C SER A 575 -17.84 -19.29 5.16
N GLN A 576 -18.88 -19.98 5.63
CA GLN A 576 -19.06 -20.24 7.05
C GLN A 576 -19.27 -21.72 7.30
N LEU A 577 -18.57 -22.24 8.28
CA LEU A 577 -18.81 -23.57 8.83
C LEU A 577 -19.31 -23.41 10.25
N THR A 578 -20.57 -23.78 10.51
CA THR A 578 -21.13 -23.80 11.87
C THR A 578 -21.25 -25.26 12.31
N VAL A 579 -20.57 -25.58 13.41
CA VAL A 579 -20.50 -26.93 13.95
C VAL A 579 -20.89 -26.96 15.43
N PRO A 580 -21.70 -27.94 15.84
CA PRO A 580 -21.95 -28.18 17.25
C PRO A 580 -20.77 -28.92 17.90
N PHE A 581 -20.44 -28.59 19.12
CA PHE A 581 -19.56 -29.40 19.98
C PHE A 581 -20.10 -29.49 21.39
N GLU A 582 -19.62 -30.44 22.15
CA GLU A 582 -20.09 -30.70 23.53
C GLU A 582 -18.97 -30.44 24.52
N VAL A 583 -19.29 -29.66 25.56
CA VAL A 583 -18.42 -29.48 26.72
C VAL A 583 -18.85 -30.52 27.75
N LYS A 584 -17.93 -31.41 28.12
CA LYS A 584 -18.14 -32.43 29.17
C LYS A 584 -17.91 -31.82 30.54
N GLY A 585 -18.68 -32.28 31.54
CA GLY A 585 -18.45 -31.90 32.92
C GLY A 585 -17.06 -32.34 33.39
N SER A 586 -16.44 -31.55 34.28
CA SER A 586 -15.24 -32.02 34.99
C SER A 586 -15.64 -33.20 35.90
N GLU A 587 -15.05 -34.36 35.68
CA GLU A 587 -15.16 -35.50 36.64
C GLU A 587 -14.64 -35.12 38.03
#